data_0866472c6420504a3ce01dabadd172f1
#
_entry.id   0866472c6420504a3ce01dabadd172f1
#
_cell.length_a   1.000
_cell.length_b   1.000
_cell.length_c   1.000
_cell.angle_alpha   90.00
_cell.angle_beta   90.00
_cell.angle_gamma   90.00
#
_symmetry.space_group_name_H-M   'P 1'
#
loop_
_entity.id
_entity.type
_entity.pdbx_description
1 polymer ?
#
loop_
_entity_poly.entity_id
_entity_poly.type
_entity_poly.pdbx_seq_one_letter_code
_entity_poly.pdbx_strand_id
1 'polypeptide(L)'
;MKRLVLICISVIFLMFNAATNGRLSAQQTFIERLTAHNRMMSAKQPVFISPLVGADPRLIQYAKLSVAHQYTSTGTETVNYGNGRGAGIIVGDRFEFDFVPPPYIQHNSAADDGFGDAAVSAKFRVASANKEGGNYDVAFILGHCFATGSHKNGASTDSFGPTLAAGYAFHRFDVISSVGAILPTGKIGTQGRSIAWNTVSQAHIRPHIWFEIENNASFFAGGTHDGKMQNFMTPAAFYIVRGKSWKATHPTFIVDGGMQIATSGFHTYNHNLITELRMLF
;
A
#
# COMPACT_ATOMS: atom_id res chain seq x y z
N MET A 1 -12.04 24.25 2.81
CA MET A 1 -10.79 23.54 2.63
C MET A 1 -9.83 23.61 3.82
N LYS A 2 -9.41 24.78 4.32
CA LYS A 2 -8.50 24.89 5.50
C LYS A 2 -8.98 24.14 6.77
N ARG A 3 -10.28 24.00 7.01
CA ARG A 3 -10.84 23.33 8.20
C ARG A 3 -10.70 21.81 8.19
N LEU A 4 -10.74 21.14 7.01
CA LEU A 4 -10.65 19.68 6.92
C LEU A 4 -9.22 19.20 7.13
N VAL A 5 -8.23 19.93 6.58
CA VAL A 5 -6.80 19.66 6.81
C VAL A 5 -6.45 19.84 8.29
N LEU A 6 -7.01 20.86 8.93
CA LEU A 6 -6.82 21.07 10.37
C LEU A 6 -7.41 19.90 11.22
N ILE A 7 -8.55 19.35 10.83
CA ILE A 7 -9.18 18.22 11.53
C ILE A 7 -8.33 16.96 11.42
N CYS A 8 -7.79 16.64 10.22
CA CYS A 8 -6.89 15.49 10.06
C CYS A 8 -5.58 15.65 10.85
N ILE A 9 -4.99 16.84 10.85
CA ILE A 9 -3.79 17.15 11.65
C ILE A 9 -4.12 17.09 13.14
N SER A 10 -5.29 17.59 13.56
CA SER A 10 -5.71 17.57 14.97
C SER A 10 -5.99 16.16 15.48
N VAL A 11 -6.52 15.26 14.66
CA VAL A 11 -6.74 13.84 15.05
C VAL A 11 -5.39 13.12 15.21
N ILE A 12 -4.44 13.36 14.30
CA ILE A 12 -3.08 12.82 14.43
C ILE A 12 -2.38 13.41 15.67
N PHE A 13 -2.53 14.70 15.92
CA PHE A 13 -1.95 15.37 17.09
C PHE A 13 -2.62 14.95 18.41
N LEU A 14 -3.92 14.67 18.42
CA LEU A 14 -4.65 14.12 19.56
C LEU A 14 -4.22 12.68 19.87
N MET A 15 -3.99 11.85 18.85
CA MET A 15 -3.43 10.51 19.04
C MET A 15 -1.99 10.57 19.58
N PHE A 16 -1.20 11.57 19.16
CA PHE A 16 0.16 11.77 19.66
C PHE A 16 0.18 12.33 21.11
N ASN A 17 -0.71 13.25 21.46
CA ASN A 17 -0.79 13.82 22.82
C ASN A 17 -1.43 12.88 23.84
N ALA A 18 -2.32 11.99 23.45
CA ALA A 18 -2.84 10.95 24.34
C ALA A 18 -1.76 9.94 24.77
N ALA A 19 -0.68 9.82 23.98
CA ALA A 19 0.46 8.95 24.31
C ALA A 19 1.46 9.59 25.30
N THR A 20 1.41 10.92 25.52
CA THR A 20 2.46 11.63 26.30
C THR A 20 2.04 12.09 27.70
N ASN A 21 0.75 12.12 28.02
CA ASN A 21 0.25 12.76 29.26
C ASN A 21 -0.57 11.86 30.20
N GLY A 22 -0.17 10.60 30.38
CA GLY A 22 -0.83 9.74 31.35
C GLY A 22 0.16 8.92 32.20
N ARG A 23 0.35 9.27 33.46
CA ARG A 23 0.83 8.33 34.49
C ARG A 23 -0.21 7.22 34.63
N LEU A 24 -0.10 6.18 33.81
CA LEU A 24 -0.95 4.99 33.92
C LEU A 24 -0.14 3.87 34.54
N SER A 25 -0.51 3.52 35.76
CA SER A 25 -0.12 2.27 36.41
C SER A 25 -0.41 1.09 35.48
N ALA A 26 0.58 0.21 35.28
CA ALA A 26 0.48 -1.22 34.91
C ALA A 26 -0.46 -1.68 33.77
N GLN A 27 -1.24 -0.82 33.12
CA GLN A 27 -2.00 -1.18 31.93
C GLN A 27 -1.22 -0.75 30.68
N GLN A 28 -0.89 -1.73 29.82
CA GLN A 28 -0.35 -1.45 28.49
C GLN A 28 -1.24 -0.48 27.75
N THR A 29 -0.64 0.56 27.16
CA THR A 29 -1.37 1.48 26.29
C THR A 29 -1.97 0.73 25.10
N PHE A 30 -2.99 1.31 24.47
CA PHE A 30 -3.58 0.74 23.25
C PHE A 30 -2.52 0.46 22.17
N ILE A 31 -1.59 1.41 21.95
CA ILE A 31 -0.48 1.27 20.98
C ILE A 31 0.47 0.13 21.37
N GLU A 32 0.79 -0.04 22.65
CA GLU A 32 1.64 -1.15 23.09
C GLU A 32 0.99 -2.50 22.84
N ARG A 33 -0.32 -2.62 23.04
CA ARG A 33 -1.08 -3.84 22.73
C ARG A 33 -1.09 -4.14 21.23
N LEU A 34 -1.35 -3.13 20.40
CA LEU A 34 -1.29 -3.27 18.94
C LEU A 34 0.12 -3.70 18.49
N THR A 35 1.16 -3.03 19.01
CA THR A 35 2.55 -3.37 18.69
C THR A 35 2.93 -4.78 19.14
N ALA A 36 2.49 -5.20 20.32
CA ALA A 36 2.72 -6.57 20.81
C ALA A 36 2.03 -7.61 19.92
N HIS A 37 0.79 -7.34 19.50
CA HIS A 37 0.04 -8.23 18.61
C HIS A 37 0.70 -8.34 17.23
N ASN A 38 1.08 -7.21 16.62
CA ASN A 38 1.78 -7.19 15.34
C ASN A 38 3.10 -7.99 15.39
N ARG A 39 3.86 -7.90 16.48
CA ARG A 39 5.09 -8.69 16.66
C ARG A 39 4.84 -10.17 16.78
N MET A 40 3.81 -10.55 17.52
CA MET A 40 3.42 -11.96 17.65
C MET A 40 3.04 -12.52 16.26
N MET A 41 2.35 -11.72 15.44
CA MET A 41 2.02 -12.11 14.07
C MET A 41 3.25 -12.14 13.17
N SER A 42 4.11 -11.13 13.25
CA SER A 42 5.36 -11.04 12.47
C SER A 42 6.33 -12.18 12.76
N ALA A 43 6.35 -12.69 14.00
CA ALA A 43 7.19 -13.84 14.36
C ALA A 43 6.78 -15.15 13.65
N LYS A 44 5.55 -15.24 13.15
CA LYS A 44 5.00 -16.40 12.42
C LYS A 44 5.14 -16.26 10.90
N GLN A 45 5.72 -15.20 10.40
CA GLN A 45 5.78 -14.81 8.98
C GLN A 45 7.23 -14.67 8.51
N PRO A 46 7.48 -14.70 7.19
CA PRO A 46 8.78 -14.34 6.64
C PRO A 46 9.13 -12.88 6.93
N VAL A 47 10.43 -12.60 6.96
CA VAL A 47 10.95 -11.24 7.14
C VAL A 47 11.30 -10.68 5.78
N PHE A 48 10.41 -9.89 5.20
CA PHE A 48 10.67 -9.02 4.06
C PHE A 48 10.00 -7.66 4.27
N ILE A 49 10.26 -6.67 3.41
CA ILE A 49 9.60 -5.38 3.50
C ILE A 49 8.33 -5.38 2.64
N SER A 50 7.31 -4.61 3.05
CA SER A 50 6.12 -4.46 2.20
C SER A 50 6.49 -3.80 0.88
N PRO A 51 6.08 -4.31 -0.28
CA PRO A 51 6.32 -3.70 -1.58
C PRO A 51 5.86 -2.25 -1.65
N LEU A 52 6.45 -1.49 -2.57
CA LEU A 52 6.02 -0.10 -2.82
C LEU A 52 4.65 -0.06 -3.52
N VAL A 53 4.43 -0.95 -4.50
CA VAL A 53 3.22 -0.99 -5.34
C VAL A 53 2.49 -2.33 -5.24
N GLY A 54 3.23 -3.43 -5.22
CA GLY A 54 2.68 -4.79 -5.17
C GLY A 54 1.93 -5.10 -3.87
N ALA A 55 1.09 -6.13 -3.90
CA ALA A 55 0.37 -6.57 -2.71
C ALA A 55 1.29 -7.34 -1.74
N ASP A 56 1.22 -6.99 -0.45
CA ASP A 56 1.91 -7.72 0.61
C ASP A 56 1.05 -8.89 1.10
N PRO A 57 1.53 -10.15 1.04
CA PRO A 57 0.78 -11.31 1.55
C PRO A 57 0.76 -11.40 3.07
N ARG A 58 1.69 -10.73 3.79
CA ARG A 58 1.75 -10.80 5.26
C ARG A 58 0.62 -10.01 5.91
N LEU A 59 0.30 -10.38 7.15
CA LEU A 59 -0.55 -9.56 8.01
C LEU A 59 0.30 -8.52 8.73
N ILE A 60 -0.06 -7.24 8.61
CA ILE A 60 0.70 -6.12 9.16
C ILE A 60 -0.25 -5.09 9.76
N GLN A 61 0.08 -4.58 10.94
CA GLN A 61 -0.57 -3.38 11.47
C GLN A 61 0.24 -2.16 11.11
N TYR A 62 -0.37 -1.22 10.41
CA TYR A 62 0.35 -0.07 9.90
C TYR A 62 -0.53 1.18 9.78
N ALA A 63 0.15 2.32 9.73
CA ALA A 63 -0.37 3.56 9.15
C ALA A 63 0.62 4.04 8.09
N LYS A 64 0.11 4.48 6.94
CA LYS A 64 0.91 4.87 5.78
C LYS A 64 0.47 6.21 5.22
N LEU A 65 1.44 7.07 4.93
CA LEU A 65 1.28 8.31 4.17
C LEU A 65 2.10 8.18 2.89
N SER A 66 1.51 8.54 1.75
CA SER A 66 2.17 8.42 0.45
C SER A 66 1.86 9.62 -0.42
N VAL A 67 2.82 10.01 -1.25
CA VAL A 67 2.66 10.99 -2.32
C VAL A 67 3.17 10.37 -3.60
N ALA A 68 2.40 10.48 -4.67
CA ALA A 68 2.79 10.03 -5.99
C ALA A 68 2.74 11.20 -6.98
N HIS A 69 3.79 11.35 -7.79
CA HIS A 69 3.88 12.37 -8.82
C HIS A 69 4.00 11.71 -10.19
N GLN A 70 2.93 11.78 -10.96
CA GLN A 70 2.78 11.13 -12.27
C GLN A 70 3.05 12.11 -13.39
N TYR A 71 3.76 11.63 -14.41
CA TYR A 71 4.11 12.37 -15.63
C TYR A 71 3.62 11.63 -16.86
N THR A 72 2.84 12.29 -17.71
CA THR A 72 2.33 11.71 -18.95
C THR A 72 3.23 12.04 -20.15
N SER A 73 3.04 11.33 -21.26
CA SER A 73 3.73 11.62 -22.52
C SER A 73 3.38 12.98 -23.13
N THR A 74 2.28 13.59 -22.74
CA THR A 74 1.82 14.91 -23.19
C THR A 74 2.35 16.07 -22.35
N GLY A 75 3.20 15.79 -21.34
CA GLY A 75 3.75 16.80 -20.45
C GLY A 75 2.79 17.27 -19.36
N THR A 76 1.66 16.58 -19.16
CA THR A 76 0.78 16.85 -18.02
C THR A 76 1.29 16.11 -16.79
N GLU A 77 1.13 16.72 -15.63
CA GLU A 77 1.54 16.19 -14.35
C GLU A 77 0.34 16.07 -13.41
N THR A 78 0.39 15.06 -12.55
CA THR A 78 -0.63 14.86 -11.52
C THR A 78 0.06 14.50 -10.22
N VAL A 79 -0.21 15.26 -9.16
CA VAL A 79 0.27 14.94 -7.82
C VAL A 79 -0.89 14.34 -7.00
N ASN A 80 -0.69 13.12 -6.55
CA ASN A 80 -1.65 12.39 -5.74
C ASN A 80 -1.17 12.38 -4.28
N TYR A 81 -1.79 13.20 -3.43
CA TYR A 81 -1.51 13.28 -1.99
C TYR A 81 -2.33 12.21 -1.26
N GLY A 82 -1.71 11.11 -0.96
CA GLY A 82 -2.31 9.98 -0.29
C GLY A 82 -2.50 8.75 -1.19
N ASN A 83 -1.78 8.65 -2.31
CA ASN A 83 -1.73 7.45 -3.13
C ASN A 83 -1.40 6.23 -2.26
N GLY A 84 -2.37 5.32 -2.07
CA GLY A 84 -2.19 4.18 -1.19
C GLY A 84 -2.00 4.51 0.31
N ARG A 85 -2.25 5.77 0.76
CA ARG A 85 -2.26 6.08 2.19
C ARG A 85 -3.37 5.28 2.87
N GLY A 86 -3.18 4.98 4.15
CA GLY A 86 -4.21 4.27 4.88
C GLY A 86 -3.68 3.66 6.16
N ALA A 87 -4.51 2.80 6.71
CA ALA A 87 -4.16 2.04 7.91
C ALA A 87 -4.69 0.62 7.79
N GLY A 88 -3.93 -0.33 8.32
CA GLY A 88 -4.30 -1.73 8.43
C GLY A 88 -4.29 -2.20 9.87
N ILE A 89 -5.25 -3.03 10.23
CA ILE A 89 -5.36 -3.65 11.54
C ILE A 89 -5.54 -5.16 11.42
N ILE A 90 -4.77 -5.91 12.20
CA ILE A 90 -4.90 -7.37 12.28
C ILE A 90 -5.99 -7.73 13.28
N VAL A 91 -6.91 -8.61 12.86
CA VAL A 91 -7.98 -9.14 13.70
C VAL A 91 -7.81 -10.66 13.83
N GLY A 92 -7.57 -11.13 15.04
CA GLY A 92 -7.21 -12.52 15.29
C GLY A 92 -5.91 -12.92 14.61
N ASP A 93 -5.78 -14.18 14.21
CA ASP A 93 -4.54 -14.75 13.69
C ASP A 93 -4.48 -14.82 12.15
N ARG A 94 -5.57 -14.50 11.46
CA ARG A 94 -5.70 -14.76 10.03
C ARG A 94 -6.25 -13.60 9.20
N PHE A 95 -6.75 -12.54 9.83
CA PHE A 95 -7.39 -11.45 9.11
C PHE A 95 -6.68 -10.13 9.33
N GLU A 96 -6.64 -9.32 8.27
CA GLU A 96 -6.26 -7.91 8.31
C GLU A 96 -7.33 -7.12 7.55
N PHE A 97 -7.70 -5.99 8.09
CA PHE A 97 -8.59 -5.05 7.43
C PHE A 97 -7.87 -3.74 7.19
N ASP A 98 -7.93 -3.27 5.95
CA ASP A 98 -7.33 -2.02 5.53
C ASP A 98 -8.39 -0.99 5.20
N PHE A 99 -8.09 0.25 5.50
CA PHE A 99 -8.87 1.40 5.12
C PHE A 99 -7.99 2.41 4.40
N VAL A 100 -8.37 2.80 3.19
CA VAL A 100 -7.69 3.77 2.34
C VAL A 100 -8.60 4.97 2.14
N PRO A 101 -8.36 6.08 2.86
CA PRO A 101 -9.15 7.30 2.68
C PRO A 101 -8.91 7.92 1.31
N PRO A 102 -9.89 8.69 0.77
CA PRO A 102 -9.76 9.33 -0.53
C PRO A 102 -8.47 10.19 -0.60
N PRO A 103 -7.60 9.99 -1.60
CA PRO A 103 -6.46 10.87 -1.83
C PRO A 103 -6.94 12.23 -2.37
N TYR A 104 -6.16 13.28 -2.17
CA TYR A 104 -6.35 14.54 -2.90
C TYR A 104 -5.46 14.52 -4.13
N ILE A 105 -6.04 14.82 -5.30
CA ILE A 105 -5.38 14.77 -6.59
C ILE A 105 -5.32 16.20 -7.15
N GLN A 106 -4.11 16.65 -7.45
CA GLN A 106 -3.82 17.96 -8.03
C GLN A 106 -3.31 17.77 -9.46
N HIS A 107 -3.83 18.57 -10.37
CA HIS A 107 -3.45 18.58 -11.79
C HIS A 107 -2.73 19.88 -12.15
N ASN A 108 -1.73 19.79 -13.04
CA ASN A 108 -1.15 20.97 -13.71
C ASN A 108 -1.74 21.18 -15.12
N SER A 109 -2.96 20.75 -15.34
CA SER A 109 -3.67 20.82 -16.60
C SER A 109 -5.06 21.48 -16.41
N ALA A 110 -5.87 21.49 -17.46
CA ALA A 110 -7.26 21.97 -17.38
C ALA A 110 -8.22 21.05 -16.60
N ALA A 111 -7.75 19.91 -16.11
CA ALA A 111 -8.54 19.03 -15.24
C ALA A 111 -8.69 19.64 -13.84
N ASP A 112 -9.88 19.50 -13.25
CA ASP A 112 -10.16 20.03 -11.92
C ASP A 112 -9.47 19.19 -10.84
N ASP A 113 -8.86 19.86 -9.89
CA ASP A 113 -8.38 19.23 -8.65
C ASP A 113 -9.52 18.65 -7.83
N GLY A 114 -9.27 17.56 -7.11
CA GLY A 114 -10.31 16.97 -6.29
C GLY A 114 -9.90 15.72 -5.54
N PHE A 115 -10.87 15.10 -4.87
CA PHE A 115 -10.64 13.85 -4.17
C PHE A 115 -10.80 12.65 -5.11
N GLY A 116 -9.91 11.67 -4.97
CA GLY A 116 -10.04 10.35 -5.56
C GLY A 116 -11.00 9.44 -4.78
N ASP A 117 -10.91 8.16 -5.04
CA ASP A 117 -11.78 7.16 -4.44
C ASP A 117 -11.29 6.67 -3.08
N ALA A 118 -12.22 6.38 -2.17
CA ALA A 118 -11.96 5.62 -0.96
C ALA A 118 -11.92 4.12 -1.27
N ALA A 119 -11.16 3.35 -0.47
CA ALA A 119 -11.18 1.90 -0.59
C ALA A 119 -11.07 1.23 0.79
N VAL A 120 -11.54 -0.02 0.83
CA VAL A 120 -11.34 -0.93 1.96
C VAL A 120 -10.85 -2.27 1.44
N SER A 121 -10.13 -3.02 2.26
CA SER A 121 -9.82 -4.41 1.93
C SER A 121 -9.89 -5.32 3.15
N ALA A 122 -10.15 -6.59 2.88
CA ALA A 122 -10.03 -7.67 3.83
C ALA A 122 -9.00 -8.66 3.29
N LYS A 123 -7.96 -8.93 4.07
CA LYS A 123 -6.91 -9.90 3.76
C LYS A 123 -7.09 -11.12 4.66
N PHE A 124 -7.07 -12.30 4.05
CA PHE A 124 -7.11 -13.58 4.73
C PHE A 124 -5.80 -14.33 4.50
N ARG A 125 -5.07 -14.62 5.57
CA ARG A 125 -3.88 -15.47 5.53
C ARG A 125 -4.29 -16.92 5.26
N VAL A 126 -3.90 -17.44 4.12
CA VAL A 126 -4.13 -18.83 3.71
C VAL A 126 -3.12 -19.76 4.40
N ALA A 127 -1.83 -19.41 4.27
CA ALA A 127 -0.73 -20.15 4.85
C ALA A 127 0.45 -19.20 5.12
N SER A 128 1.22 -19.51 6.16
CA SER A 128 2.40 -18.73 6.52
C SER A 128 3.37 -19.56 7.32
N ALA A 129 4.65 -19.37 7.10
CA ALA A 129 5.71 -19.94 7.92
C ALA A 129 6.87 -18.94 8.03
N ASN A 130 7.45 -18.86 9.21
CA ASN A 130 8.68 -18.11 9.46
C ASN A 130 9.90 -18.88 8.91
N LYS A 131 11.10 -18.34 9.14
CA LYS A 131 12.37 -18.92 8.66
C LYS A 131 12.57 -20.38 9.04
N GLU A 132 12.05 -20.82 10.19
CA GLU A 132 12.19 -22.21 10.66
C GLU A 132 11.24 -23.16 9.95
N GLY A 133 10.07 -22.66 9.52
CA GLY A 133 9.02 -23.43 8.89
C GLY A 133 8.95 -23.33 7.35
N GLY A 134 9.91 -22.67 6.70
CA GLY A 134 9.96 -22.57 5.24
C GLY A 134 9.91 -21.15 4.68
N ASN A 135 9.71 -20.14 5.54
CA ASN A 135 9.89 -18.71 5.21
C ASN A 135 9.00 -18.18 4.08
N TYR A 136 7.73 -18.54 4.08
CA TYR A 136 6.75 -18.16 3.05
C TYR A 136 5.47 -17.59 3.66
N ASP A 137 4.73 -16.83 2.85
CA ASP A 137 3.39 -16.35 3.17
C ASP A 137 2.48 -16.41 1.92
N VAL A 138 1.20 -16.76 2.13
CA VAL A 138 0.17 -16.78 1.08
C VAL A 138 -1.11 -16.18 1.66
N ALA A 139 -1.65 -15.18 0.97
CA ALA A 139 -2.88 -14.51 1.38
C ALA A 139 -3.83 -14.30 0.21
N PHE A 140 -5.13 -14.36 0.51
CA PHE A 140 -6.19 -13.87 -0.35
C PHE A 140 -6.64 -12.51 0.16
N ILE A 141 -6.78 -11.54 -0.76
CA ILE A 141 -7.17 -10.17 -0.46
C ILE A 141 -8.42 -9.86 -1.28
N LEU A 142 -9.44 -9.33 -0.64
CA LEU A 142 -10.63 -8.81 -1.32
C LEU A 142 -10.73 -7.31 -1.06
N GLY A 143 -10.41 -6.51 -2.07
CA GLY A 143 -10.57 -5.06 -2.05
C GLY A 143 -11.95 -4.63 -2.56
N HIS A 144 -12.42 -3.49 -2.07
CA HIS A 144 -13.56 -2.74 -2.61
C HIS A 144 -13.15 -1.27 -2.72
N CYS A 145 -13.23 -0.74 -3.92
CA CYS A 145 -13.05 0.67 -4.21
C CYS A 145 -14.44 1.31 -4.41
N PHE A 146 -14.72 2.35 -3.63
CA PHE A 146 -15.96 3.12 -3.71
C PHE A 146 -15.77 4.28 -4.69
N ALA A 147 -16.68 4.46 -5.62
CA ALA A 147 -16.68 5.58 -6.57
C ALA A 147 -17.07 6.90 -5.88
N THR A 148 -16.23 7.37 -4.98
CA THR A 148 -16.44 8.59 -4.15
C THR A 148 -15.69 9.80 -4.68
N GLY A 149 -14.92 9.64 -5.75
CA GLY A 149 -14.09 10.69 -6.34
C GLY A 149 -14.92 11.88 -6.85
N SER A 150 -14.36 13.09 -6.72
CA SER A 150 -14.93 14.34 -7.22
C SER A 150 -14.27 14.75 -8.53
N HIS A 151 -14.97 15.53 -9.34
CA HIS A 151 -14.42 16.13 -10.57
C HIS A 151 -13.73 15.14 -11.53
N LYS A 152 -14.25 13.91 -11.64
CA LYS A 152 -13.68 12.81 -12.43
C LYS A 152 -12.31 12.30 -11.95
N ASN A 153 -11.91 12.60 -10.72
CA ASN A 153 -10.69 12.09 -10.09
C ASN A 153 -10.82 10.68 -9.54
N GLY A 154 -11.99 10.07 -9.65
CA GLY A 154 -12.27 8.68 -9.25
C GLY A 154 -12.88 7.88 -10.39
N ALA A 155 -13.14 6.61 -10.10
CA ALA A 155 -13.85 5.71 -10.99
C ALA A 155 -15.32 6.15 -11.14
N SER A 156 -15.94 5.77 -12.25
CA SER A 156 -17.35 6.11 -12.50
C SER A 156 -18.33 5.12 -11.87
N THR A 157 -17.83 4.06 -11.26
CA THR A 157 -18.60 3.01 -10.55
C THR A 157 -17.67 2.28 -9.58
N ASP A 158 -18.23 1.71 -8.54
CA ASP A 158 -17.50 0.88 -7.58
C ASP A 158 -16.86 -0.33 -8.26
N SER A 159 -15.83 -0.88 -7.63
CA SER A 159 -15.17 -2.10 -8.13
C SER A 159 -14.73 -3.01 -6.99
N PHE A 160 -14.71 -4.32 -7.28
CA PHE A 160 -14.09 -5.34 -6.43
C PHE A 160 -12.72 -5.72 -6.98
N GLY A 161 -11.78 -5.98 -6.05
CA GLY A 161 -10.41 -6.36 -6.37
C GLY A 161 -10.00 -7.66 -5.67
N PRO A 162 -10.46 -8.86 -6.12
CA PRO A 162 -9.93 -10.11 -5.60
C PRO A 162 -8.47 -10.28 -6.02
N THR A 163 -7.59 -10.60 -5.08
CA THR A 163 -6.14 -10.75 -5.30
C THR A 163 -5.62 -11.94 -4.50
N LEU A 164 -4.81 -12.78 -5.13
CA LEU A 164 -3.98 -13.79 -4.48
C LEU A 164 -2.55 -13.28 -4.47
N ALA A 165 -1.92 -13.28 -3.29
CA ALA A 165 -0.54 -12.86 -3.11
C ALA A 165 0.25 -13.96 -2.40
N ALA A 166 1.51 -14.16 -2.80
CA ALA A 166 2.44 -15.07 -2.18
C ALA A 166 3.82 -14.44 -2.10
N GLY A 167 4.56 -14.76 -1.02
CA GLY A 167 5.92 -14.29 -0.81
C GLY A 167 6.81 -15.41 -0.26
N TYR A 168 8.07 -15.38 -0.64
CA TYR A 168 9.10 -16.32 -0.19
C TYR A 168 10.40 -15.55 0.09
N ALA A 169 10.98 -15.77 1.27
CA ALA A 169 12.23 -15.14 1.66
C ALA A 169 13.38 -16.16 1.69
N PHE A 170 14.48 -15.81 1.04
CA PHE A 170 15.66 -16.66 0.91
C PHE A 170 16.94 -15.87 1.21
N HIS A 171 17.54 -16.11 2.37
CA HIS A 171 18.73 -15.42 2.87
C HIS A 171 18.55 -13.90 2.94
N ARG A 172 19.07 -13.18 1.93
CA ARG A 172 19.00 -11.73 1.77
C ARG A 172 18.09 -11.29 0.63
N PHE A 173 17.45 -12.25 -0.02
CA PHE A 173 16.58 -11.99 -1.16
C PHE A 173 15.17 -12.47 -0.84
N ASP A 174 14.22 -11.71 -1.32
CA ASP A 174 12.81 -12.02 -1.20
C ASP A 174 12.15 -11.88 -2.56
N VAL A 175 11.19 -12.74 -2.83
CA VAL A 175 10.34 -12.67 -4.01
C VAL A 175 8.90 -12.68 -3.55
N ILE A 176 8.13 -11.71 -4.02
CA ILE A 176 6.70 -11.61 -3.77
C ILE A 176 6.01 -11.54 -5.13
N SER A 177 4.94 -12.28 -5.31
CA SER A 177 4.10 -12.19 -6.50
C SER A 177 2.63 -12.09 -6.12
N SER A 178 1.87 -11.33 -6.89
CA SER A 178 0.43 -11.26 -6.73
C SER A 178 -0.27 -11.22 -8.08
N VAL A 179 -1.42 -11.87 -8.15
CA VAL A 179 -2.35 -11.78 -9.27
C VAL A 179 -3.71 -11.39 -8.74
N GLY A 180 -4.32 -10.38 -9.34
CA GLY A 180 -5.62 -9.88 -8.96
C GLY A 180 -6.42 -9.39 -10.16
N ALA A 181 -7.70 -9.13 -9.94
CA ALA A 181 -8.59 -8.57 -10.95
C ALA A 181 -9.20 -7.26 -10.43
N ILE A 182 -9.53 -6.34 -11.33
CA ILE A 182 -10.41 -5.19 -11.07
C ILE A 182 -11.72 -5.45 -11.78
N LEU A 183 -12.78 -5.57 -11.01
CA LEU A 183 -14.12 -5.97 -11.46
C LEU A 183 -15.12 -4.85 -11.15
N PRO A 184 -15.34 -3.89 -12.08
CA PRO A 184 -16.34 -2.85 -11.90
C PRO A 184 -17.74 -3.41 -11.74
N THR A 185 -18.56 -2.80 -10.87
CA THR A 185 -19.95 -3.20 -10.61
C THR A 185 -20.93 -2.68 -11.67
N GLY A 186 -20.51 -1.72 -12.50
CA GLY A 186 -21.30 -1.14 -13.57
C GLY A 186 -20.43 -0.54 -14.67
N LYS A 187 -21.06 0.00 -15.71
CA LYS A 187 -20.38 0.66 -16.84
C LYS A 187 -19.25 -0.15 -17.49
N ILE A 188 -19.39 -1.46 -17.53
CA ILE A 188 -18.36 -2.40 -18.01
C ILE A 188 -17.95 -2.09 -19.45
N GLY A 189 -18.88 -1.60 -20.28
CA GLY A 189 -18.61 -1.24 -21.68
C GLY A 189 -17.65 -0.05 -21.84
N THR A 190 -17.45 0.78 -20.81
CA THR A 190 -16.52 1.92 -20.82
C THR A 190 -15.31 1.69 -19.94
N GLN A 191 -15.49 1.17 -18.73
CA GLN A 191 -14.39 0.92 -17.79
C GLN A 191 -13.60 -0.35 -18.11
N GLY A 192 -14.27 -1.38 -18.64
CA GLY A 192 -13.65 -2.69 -18.83
C GLY A 192 -13.33 -3.39 -17.50
N ARG A 193 -12.59 -4.47 -17.60
CA ARG A 193 -12.01 -5.23 -16.49
C ARG A 193 -10.51 -5.29 -16.69
N SER A 194 -9.75 -5.56 -15.63
CA SER A 194 -8.34 -5.83 -15.79
C SER A 194 -7.86 -6.93 -14.86
N ILE A 195 -6.79 -7.60 -15.30
CA ILE A 195 -6.01 -8.49 -14.45
C ILE A 195 -4.67 -7.81 -14.22
N ALA A 196 -4.28 -7.67 -12.97
CA ALA A 196 -2.96 -7.19 -12.59
C ALA A 196 -2.10 -8.36 -12.12
N TRP A 197 -0.86 -8.40 -12.61
CA TRP A 197 0.15 -9.33 -12.15
C TRP A 197 1.40 -8.55 -11.73
N ASN A 198 1.75 -8.64 -10.46
CA ASN A 198 2.91 -7.98 -9.90
C ASN A 198 3.92 -9.03 -9.45
N THR A 199 5.18 -8.76 -9.72
CA THR A 199 6.32 -9.55 -9.20
C THR A 199 7.33 -8.58 -8.63
N VAL A 200 7.77 -8.85 -7.41
CA VAL A 200 8.65 -8.02 -6.60
C VAL A 200 9.86 -8.84 -6.24
N SER A 201 11.04 -8.30 -6.49
CA SER A 201 12.31 -8.85 -6.02
C SER A 201 12.95 -7.86 -5.06
N GLN A 202 13.24 -8.29 -3.85
CA GLN A 202 13.85 -7.45 -2.82
C GLN A 202 15.22 -7.97 -2.43
N ALA A 203 16.11 -7.06 -2.02
CA ALA A 203 17.41 -7.38 -1.49
C ALA A 203 17.69 -6.61 -0.19
N HIS A 204 17.94 -7.34 0.87
CA HIS A 204 18.33 -6.81 2.18
C HIS A 204 19.86 -6.61 2.23
N ILE A 205 20.31 -5.39 2.03
CA ILE A 205 21.74 -5.06 1.97
C ILE A 205 22.33 -4.85 3.37
N ARG A 206 21.60 -4.16 4.24
CA ARG A 206 21.97 -3.90 5.64
C ARG A 206 20.71 -3.98 6.53
N PRO A 207 20.82 -4.08 7.87
CA PRO A 207 19.66 -4.18 8.77
C PRO A 207 18.60 -3.09 8.60
N HIS A 208 18.95 -1.96 7.99
CA HIS A 208 18.06 -0.82 7.82
C HIS A 208 17.83 -0.44 6.35
N ILE A 209 18.48 -1.10 5.38
CA ILE A 209 18.46 -0.71 3.97
C ILE A 209 18.03 -1.89 3.13
N TRP A 210 16.95 -1.67 2.37
CA TRP A 210 16.42 -2.61 1.40
C TRP A 210 16.35 -1.96 0.02
N PHE A 211 16.58 -2.73 -1.00
CA PHE A 211 16.31 -2.37 -2.39
C PHE A 211 15.27 -3.31 -2.97
N GLU A 212 14.53 -2.78 -3.92
CA GLU A 212 13.45 -3.49 -4.57
C GLU A 212 13.42 -3.17 -6.05
N ILE A 213 13.02 -4.15 -6.84
CA ILE A 213 12.58 -3.97 -8.23
C ILE A 213 11.24 -4.68 -8.35
N GLU A 214 10.20 -3.93 -8.72
CA GLU A 214 8.90 -4.49 -9.03
C GLU A 214 8.65 -4.50 -10.54
N ASN A 215 7.95 -5.51 -11.02
CA ASN A 215 7.32 -5.55 -12.33
C ASN A 215 5.81 -5.57 -12.15
N ASN A 216 5.14 -4.55 -12.66
CA ASN A 216 3.70 -4.32 -12.47
C ASN A 216 3.01 -4.37 -13.83
N ALA A 217 2.42 -5.53 -14.18
CA ALA A 217 1.71 -5.73 -15.43
C ALA A 217 0.19 -5.65 -15.23
N SER A 218 -0.52 -5.02 -16.17
CA SER A 218 -1.98 -4.99 -16.22
C SER A 218 -2.48 -5.34 -17.62
N PHE A 219 -3.43 -6.27 -17.68
CA PHE A 219 -4.07 -6.76 -18.91
C PHE A 219 -5.52 -6.32 -18.89
N PHE A 220 -5.95 -5.58 -19.92
CA PHE A 220 -7.27 -5.00 -20.00
C PHE A 220 -8.20 -5.85 -20.91
N ALA A 221 -9.44 -6.06 -20.44
CA ALA A 221 -10.47 -6.77 -21.17
C ALA A 221 -11.78 -5.96 -21.15
N GLY A 222 -12.26 -5.62 -22.33
CA GLY A 222 -13.40 -4.72 -22.51
C GLY A 222 -13.08 -3.26 -22.22
N GLY A 223 -14.07 -2.40 -22.38
CA GLY A 223 -13.92 -0.96 -22.18
C GLY A 223 -13.05 -0.27 -23.22
N THR A 224 -12.58 0.93 -22.88
CA THR A 224 -11.78 1.78 -23.78
C THR A 224 -10.36 1.26 -24.02
N HIS A 225 -9.90 0.32 -23.18
CA HIS A 225 -8.55 -0.25 -23.25
C HIS A 225 -8.54 -1.74 -23.62
N ASP A 226 -9.62 -2.23 -24.22
CA ASP A 226 -9.76 -3.65 -24.58
C ASP A 226 -8.55 -4.19 -25.36
N GLY A 227 -8.06 -5.36 -24.94
CA GLY A 227 -6.92 -6.05 -25.54
C GLY A 227 -5.55 -5.38 -25.30
N LYS A 228 -5.50 -4.26 -24.57
CA LYS A 228 -4.22 -3.60 -24.24
C LYS A 228 -3.57 -4.20 -23.02
N MET A 229 -2.25 -4.05 -22.94
CA MET A 229 -1.44 -4.39 -21.80
C MET A 229 -0.52 -3.22 -21.47
N GLN A 230 -0.44 -2.86 -20.20
CA GLN A 230 0.57 -1.95 -19.69
C GLN A 230 1.51 -2.65 -18.72
N ASN A 231 2.75 -2.22 -18.68
CA ASN A 231 3.76 -2.72 -17.76
C ASN A 231 4.64 -1.59 -17.25
N PHE A 232 4.95 -1.64 -15.96
CA PHE A 232 5.87 -0.73 -15.30
C PHE A 232 6.97 -1.52 -14.61
N MET A 233 8.20 -1.00 -14.67
CA MET A 233 9.31 -1.40 -13.82
C MET A 233 9.48 -0.36 -12.73
N THR A 234 9.59 -0.80 -11.47
CA THR A 234 9.64 0.09 -10.30
C THR A 234 10.85 -0.22 -9.43
N PRO A 235 12.02 0.38 -9.71
CA PRO A 235 13.12 0.39 -8.74
C PRO A 235 12.73 1.23 -7.52
N ALA A 236 12.98 0.70 -6.30
CA ALA A 236 12.69 1.36 -5.03
C ALA A 236 13.76 1.09 -3.98
N ALA A 237 13.80 1.96 -2.96
CA ALA A 237 14.66 1.83 -1.81
C ALA A 237 13.88 2.14 -0.52
N PHE A 238 14.25 1.44 0.56
CA PHE A 238 13.60 1.56 1.86
C PHE A 238 14.64 1.75 2.95
N TYR A 239 14.33 2.64 3.88
CA TYR A 239 15.13 2.87 5.07
C TYR A 239 14.31 2.69 6.34
N ILE A 240 14.69 1.72 7.17
CA ILE A 240 14.04 1.44 8.44
C ILE A 240 14.68 2.32 9.52
N VAL A 241 13.88 3.24 10.07
CA VAL A 241 14.32 4.15 11.14
C VAL A 241 14.23 3.43 12.49
N ARG A 242 15.40 3.15 13.10
CA ARG A 242 15.50 2.57 14.44
C ARG A 242 16.50 3.38 15.29
N GLY A 243 16.03 3.96 16.38
CA GLY A 243 16.89 4.62 17.35
C GLY A 243 17.66 3.60 18.23
N LYS A 244 18.86 3.96 18.70
CA LYS A 244 19.68 3.10 19.59
C LYS A 244 18.98 2.71 20.92
N SER A 245 18.06 3.55 21.40
CA SER A 245 17.25 3.32 22.62
C SER A 245 15.83 2.84 22.32
N TRP A 246 15.55 2.41 21.09
CA TRP A 246 14.20 2.06 20.67
C TRP A 246 13.74 0.77 21.35
N LYS A 247 12.86 0.91 22.31
CA LYS A 247 12.28 -0.24 23.01
C LYS A 247 11.44 -1.08 22.05
N ALA A 248 11.37 -2.36 22.36
CA ALA A 248 10.58 -3.30 21.61
C ALA A 248 9.07 -2.93 21.51
N THR A 249 8.57 -2.06 22.39
CA THR A 249 7.17 -1.58 22.40
C THR A 249 6.91 -0.37 21.51
N HIS A 250 7.95 0.23 20.86
CA HIS A 250 7.77 1.39 20.01
C HIS A 250 7.45 1.00 18.57
N PRO A 251 6.66 1.80 17.83
CA PRO A 251 6.42 1.62 16.41
C PRO A 251 7.73 1.66 15.62
N THR A 252 7.78 0.94 14.51
CA THR A 252 8.87 1.02 13.54
C THR A 252 8.48 1.97 12.41
N PHE A 253 9.33 2.93 12.09
CA PHE A 253 9.12 3.82 10.95
C PHE A 253 9.95 3.35 9.76
N ILE A 254 9.37 3.44 8.56
CA ILE A 254 10.03 3.17 7.29
C ILE A 254 9.81 4.38 6.40
N VAL A 255 10.89 4.89 5.83
CA VAL A 255 10.86 5.90 4.78
C VAL A 255 11.27 5.20 3.51
N ASP A 256 10.47 5.32 2.48
CA ASP A 256 10.73 4.65 1.22
C ASP A 256 10.32 5.50 0.02
N GLY A 257 10.82 5.10 -1.15
CA GLY A 257 10.46 5.71 -2.39
C GLY A 257 11.03 4.97 -3.59
N GLY A 258 10.38 5.16 -4.72
CA GLY A 258 10.74 4.54 -5.98
C GLY A 258 10.11 5.24 -7.15
N MET A 259 10.49 4.81 -8.35
CA MET A 259 9.96 5.37 -9.59
C MET A 259 9.39 4.26 -10.46
N GLN A 260 8.08 4.31 -10.72
CA GLN A 260 7.46 3.48 -11.75
C GLN A 260 7.81 4.05 -13.12
N ILE A 261 8.36 3.24 -13.99
CA ILE A 261 8.78 3.58 -15.35
C ILE A 261 8.02 2.69 -16.31
N ALA A 262 7.29 3.29 -17.26
CA ALA A 262 6.56 2.53 -18.28
C ALA A 262 7.52 1.78 -19.20
N THR A 263 7.28 0.50 -19.40
CA THR A 263 8.10 -0.39 -20.24
C THR A 263 7.31 -1.01 -21.40
N SER A 264 5.99 -0.75 -21.48
CA SER A 264 5.11 -1.17 -22.57
C SER A 264 4.74 -0.03 -23.49
N GLY A 265 4.35 -0.33 -24.73
CA GLY A 265 3.92 0.68 -25.70
C GLY A 265 2.63 1.41 -25.31
N PHE A 266 1.69 0.71 -24.66
CA PHE A 266 0.51 1.33 -24.04
C PHE A 266 0.78 1.54 -22.55
N HIS A 267 0.57 2.74 -22.05
CA HIS A 267 0.68 3.12 -20.65
C HIS A 267 -0.13 4.37 -20.36
N THR A 268 -0.61 4.51 -19.12
CA THR A 268 -1.42 5.65 -18.67
C THR A 268 -0.58 6.86 -18.26
N TYR A 269 0.68 6.65 -17.89
CA TYR A 269 1.70 7.66 -17.60
C TYR A 269 3.09 7.11 -17.94
N ASN A 270 4.05 7.97 -18.22
CA ASN A 270 5.41 7.56 -18.55
C ASN A 270 6.20 7.10 -17.31
N HIS A 271 6.10 7.90 -16.25
CA HIS A 271 6.72 7.58 -14.97
C HIS A 271 5.93 8.20 -13.83
N ASN A 272 6.12 7.63 -12.64
CA ASN A 272 5.44 8.04 -11.41
C ASN A 272 6.43 7.91 -10.24
N LEU A 273 6.82 9.05 -9.67
CA LEU A 273 7.65 9.08 -8.47
C LEU A 273 6.76 8.88 -7.25
N ILE A 274 7.05 7.84 -6.47
CA ILE A 274 6.32 7.52 -5.24
C ILE A 274 7.25 7.70 -4.05
N THR A 275 6.76 8.37 -3.00
CA THR A 275 7.44 8.49 -1.71
C THR A 275 6.47 8.16 -0.60
N GLU A 276 6.93 7.40 0.40
CA GLU A 276 6.07 6.93 1.49
C GLU A 276 6.74 7.08 2.85
N LEU A 277 5.91 7.30 3.86
CA LEU A 277 6.23 7.15 5.27
C LEU A 277 5.29 6.12 5.87
N ARG A 278 5.84 5.03 6.38
CA ARG A 278 5.10 3.94 7.01
C ARG A 278 5.43 3.87 8.50
N MET A 279 4.42 3.65 9.30
CA MET A 279 4.54 3.36 10.73
C MET A 279 3.94 1.97 10.98
N LEU A 280 4.74 1.04 11.46
CA LEU A 280 4.33 -0.32 11.85
C LEU A 280 4.20 -0.37 13.37
N PHE A 281 3.07 -0.83 13.89
CA PHE A 281 2.78 -0.83 15.35
C PHE A 281 2.00 -2.07 15.79
#